data_e818ba00e0b23c0bbc06c7b531261327
#
_entry.id   e818ba00e0b23c0bbc06c7b531261327
#
_cell.length_a   1.000
_cell.length_b   1.000
_cell.length_c   1.000
_cell.angle_alpha   90.00
_cell.angle_beta   90.00
_cell.angle_gamma   90.00
#
_symmetry.space_group_name_H-M   'P 1'
#
loop_
_entity.id
_entity.type
_entity.pdbx_description
1 polymer ?
#
loop_
_entity_poly.entity_id
_entity_poly.type
_entity_poly.pdbx_seq_one_letter_code
_entity_poly.pdbx_strand_id
1 'polypeptide(L)'
;MSRGGRIRRTNRKGIKLLCILSVVALALGGIYYFLLTHTVKTVYVEGNVHYTKEEIQDMVMEGPLGSNSFYLSLQYADKQITDIPFIASMSVEVLSPDTVKIKVFEKTLAGYVVYLDRYLYFDNEGTVVEISGIKTEGVPQITGLSFDHAVLNKPLPVEDTA
;
A
#
# COMPACT_ATOMS: atom_id res chain seq x y z
N MET A 1 54.75 17.66 -57.87
CA MET A 1 53.61 16.78 -57.43
C MET A 1 53.34 17.08 -55.97
N SER A 2 52.30 17.91 -55.67
CA SER A 2 51.94 18.28 -54.31
C SER A 2 50.69 17.49 -53.95
N ARG A 3 50.79 16.60 -52.95
CA ARG A 3 49.67 15.88 -52.39
C ARG A 3 48.97 16.73 -51.31
N GLY A 4 47.88 17.37 -51.66
CA GLY A 4 47.03 18.09 -50.73
C GLY A 4 46.34 17.13 -49.71
N GLY A 5 46.83 17.16 -48.49
CA GLY A 5 46.19 16.44 -47.37
C GLY A 5 44.85 17.07 -47.05
N ARG A 6 43.75 16.33 -47.33
CA ARG A 6 42.40 16.69 -46.92
C ARG A 6 42.28 16.56 -45.40
N ILE A 7 42.36 17.69 -44.70
CA ILE A 7 42.07 17.73 -43.25
C ILE A 7 40.59 17.43 -43.10
N ARG A 8 40.24 16.22 -42.58
CA ARG A 8 38.87 15.84 -42.18
C ARG A 8 38.45 16.79 -41.07
N ARG A 9 37.57 17.74 -41.40
CA ARG A 9 36.90 18.59 -40.41
C ARG A 9 36.08 17.67 -39.51
N THR A 10 36.57 17.32 -38.32
CA THR A 10 35.87 16.56 -37.32
C THR A 10 34.61 17.34 -36.96
N ASN A 11 33.44 16.69 -37.17
CA ASN A 11 32.15 17.32 -36.90
C ASN A 11 31.94 17.38 -35.37
N ARG A 12 32.48 18.44 -34.75
CA ARG A 12 32.42 18.66 -33.28
C ARG A 12 30.97 18.61 -32.74
N LYS A 13 30.00 18.97 -33.57
CA LYS A 13 28.54 18.86 -33.20
C LYS A 13 28.11 17.42 -33.13
N GLY A 14 28.50 16.57 -34.07
CA GLY A 14 28.19 15.15 -34.06
C GLY A 14 28.83 14.41 -32.88
N ILE A 15 30.08 14.75 -32.55
CA ILE A 15 30.77 14.15 -31.39
C ILE A 15 30.07 14.56 -30.07
N LYS A 16 29.68 15.83 -29.92
CA LYS A 16 28.92 16.27 -28.73
C LYS A 16 27.60 15.55 -28.61
N LEU A 17 26.86 15.40 -29.70
CA LEU A 17 25.60 14.64 -29.70
C LEU A 17 25.81 13.18 -29.32
N LEU A 18 26.83 12.53 -29.85
CA LEU A 18 27.18 11.15 -29.52
C LEU A 18 27.52 11.00 -28.02
N CYS A 19 28.31 11.93 -27.46
CA CYS A 19 28.62 11.93 -26.03
C CYS A 19 27.36 12.11 -25.17
N ILE A 20 26.46 13.01 -25.53
CA ILE A 20 25.18 13.18 -24.81
C ILE A 20 24.34 11.90 -24.87
N LEU A 21 24.20 11.30 -26.05
CA LEU A 21 23.45 10.05 -26.21
C LEU A 21 24.07 8.90 -25.40
N SER A 22 25.40 8.79 -25.35
CA SER A 22 26.08 7.77 -24.54
C SER A 22 25.84 7.96 -23.04
N VAL A 23 25.88 9.21 -22.54
CA VAL A 23 25.59 9.51 -21.14
C VAL A 23 24.15 9.19 -20.80
N VAL A 24 23.20 9.56 -21.68
CA VAL A 24 21.78 9.21 -21.49
C VAL A 24 21.58 7.70 -21.47
N ALA A 25 22.21 6.98 -22.41
CA ALA A 25 22.09 5.52 -22.44
C ALA A 25 22.67 4.86 -21.18
N LEU A 26 23.81 5.34 -20.68
CA LEU A 26 24.39 4.87 -19.42
C LEU A 26 23.49 5.18 -18.21
N ALA A 27 22.90 6.38 -18.16
CA ALA A 27 21.97 6.75 -17.10
C ALA A 27 20.70 5.87 -17.10
N LEU A 28 20.10 5.65 -18.27
CA LEU A 28 18.93 4.76 -18.42
C LEU A 28 19.28 3.31 -18.06
N GLY A 29 20.43 2.81 -18.48
CA GLY A 29 20.93 1.48 -18.11
C GLY A 29 21.15 1.35 -16.60
N GLY A 30 21.71 2.39 -15.97
CA GLY A 30 21.88 2.43 -14.52
C GLY A 30 20.56 2.44 -13.75
N ILE A 31 19.59 3.24 -14.20
CA ILE A 31 18.23 3.24 -13.61
C ILE A 31 17.57 1.89 -13.77
N TYR A 32 17.64 1.30 -14.96
CA TYR A 32 17.06 -0.03 -15.22
C TYR A 32 17.68 -1.10 -14.31
N TYR A 33 19.01 -1.12 -14.20
CA TYR A 33 19.73 -2.02 -13.31
C TYR A 33 19.32 -1.82 -11.84
N PHE A 34 19.21 -0.57 -11.40
CA PHE A 34 18.76 -0.22 -10.05
C PHE A 34 17.35 -0.76 -9.76
N LEU A 35 16.40 -0.56 -10.68
CA LEU A 35 15.05 -1.09 -10.53
C LEU A 35 15.01 -2.62 -10.43
N LEU A 36 15.83 -3.32 -11.22
CA LEU A 36 15.93 -4.78 -11.17
C LEU A 36 16.49 -5.30 -9.83
N THR A 37 17.46 -4.60 -9.26
CA THR A 37 18.08 -5.01 -7.98
C THR A 37 17.20 -4.73 -6.77
N HIS A 38 16.17 -3.86 -6.90
CA HIS A 38 15.23 -3.49 -5.85
C HIS A 38 13.86 -4.16 -6.04
N THR A 39 13.81 -5.31 -6.70
CA THR A 39 12.56 -6.08 -6.83
C THR A 39 12.32 -6.92 -5.58
N VAL A 40 11.17 -6.72 -4.94
CA VAL A 40 10.74 -7.46 -3.75
C VAL A 40 10.53 -8.94 -4.07
N LYS A 41 11.17 -9.81 -3.30
CA LYS A 41 11.04 -11.26 -3.39
C LYS A 41 10.41 -11.85 -2.13
N THR A 42 10.62 -11.20 -1.00
CA THR A 42 10.14 -11.67 0.30
C THR A 42 9.28 -10.60 0.95
N VAL A 43 8.08 -10.99 1.35
CA VAL A 43 7.15 -10.11 2.08
C VAL A 43 6.78 -10.78 3.40
N TYR A 44 7.05 -10.09 4.49
CA TYR A 44 6.57 -10.45 5.83
C TYR A 44 5.33 -9.64 6.13
N VAL A 45 4.24 -10.31 6.51
CA VAL A 45 3.00 -9.66 6.96
C VAL A 45 2.76 -10.06 8.41
N GLU A 46 2.55 -9.08 9.27
CA GLU A 46 2.33 -9.26 10.71
C GLU A 46 1.08 -8.52 11.15
N GLY A 47 0.30 -9.14 12.03
CA GLY A 47 -0.88 -8.52 12.67
C GLY A 47 -2.18 -8.66 11.89
N ASN A 48 -2.18 -9.36 10.76
CA ASN A 48 -3.38 -9.65 9.98
C ASN A 48 -4.18 -10.80 10.62
N VAL A 49 -5.50 -10.63 10.73
CA VAL A 49 -6.46 -11.62 11.24
C VAL A 49 -7.58 -11.87 10.22
N HIS A 50 -8.21 -10.79 9.72
CA HIS A 50 -9.31 -10.85 8.77
C HIS A 50 -8.86 -11.04 7.32
N TYR A 51 -7.71 -10.50 6.97
CA TYR A 51 -7.17 -10.59 5.62
C TYR A 51 -6.03 -11.60 5.56
N THR A 52 -5.93 -12.32 4.45
CA THR A 52 -4.78 -13.19 4.15
C THR A 52 -3.53 -12.35 3.87
N LYS A 53 -2.36 -12.99 3.94
CA LYS A 53 -1.09 -12.31 3.60
C LYS A 53 -1.08 -11.85 2.15
N GLU A 54 -1.64 -12.65 1.27
CA GLU A 54 -1.73 -12.41 -0.16
C GLU A 54 -2.60 -11.17 -0.44
N GLU A 55 -3.76 -11.05 0.19
CA GLU A 55 -4.63 -9.88 0.06
C GLU A 55 -3.95 -8.59 0.56
N ILE A 56 -3.30 -8.65 1.72
CA ILE A 56 -2.54 -7.51 2.25
C ILE A 56 -1.39 -7.12 1.30
N GLN A 57 -0.69 -8.10 0.76
CA GLN A 57 0.39 -7.86 -0.21
C GLN A 57 -0.14 -7.18 -1.47
N ASP A 58 -1.25 -7.66 -2.03
CA ASP A 58 -1.87 -7.08 -3.22
C ASP A 58 -2.32 -5.63 -3.00
N MET A 59 -2.90 -5.32 -1.82
CA MET A 59 -3.29 -3.96 -1.45
C MET A 59 -2.10 -2.98 -1.40
N VAL A 60 -0.95 -3.44 -0.88
CA VAL A 60 0.23 -2.60 -0.69
C VAL A 60 1.06 -2.50 -1.97
N MET A 61 1.16 -3.60 -2.73
CA MET A 61 2.03 -3.73 -3.90
C MET A 61 1.30 -3.47 -5.21
N GLU A 62 0.27 -2.65 -5.21
CA GLU A 62 -0.50 -2.29 -6.39
C GLU A 62 0.29 -1.44 -7.38
N GLY A 63 0.04 -1.67 -8.68
CA GLY A 63 0.58 -0.88 -9.78
C GLY A 63 1.92 -1.36 -10.34
N PRO A 64 2.42 -0.71 -11.38
CA PRO A 64 3.57 -1.19 -12.19
C PRO A 64 4.91 -1.19 -11.44
N LEU A 65 5.05 -0.41 -10.38
CA LEU A 65 6.23 -0.35 -9.52
C LEU A 65 5.96 -0.91 -8.12
N GLY A 66 4.79 -1.48 -7.86
CA GLY A 66 4.39 -2.02 -6.57
C GLY A 66 5.31 -3.12 -6.04
N SER A 67 6.00 -3.83 -6.90
CA SER A 67 7.02 -4.82 -6.52
C SER A 67 8.44 -4.25 -6.36
N ASN A 68 8.62 -2.93 -6.40
CA ASN A 68 9.92 -2.31 -6.22
C ASN A 68 10.07 -1.76 -4.80
N SER A 69 11.03 -2.27 -4.02
CA SER A 69 11.22 -1.90 -2.62
C SER A 69 11.58 -0.43 -2.43
N PHE A 70 12.36 0.16 -3.34
CA PHE A 70 12.69 1.57 -3.28
C PHE A 70 11.45 2.45 -3.53
N TYR A 71 10.61 2.09 -4.50
CA TYR A 71 9.33 2.76 -4.73
C TYR A 71 8.43 2.68 -3.50
N LEU A 72 8.28 1.49 -2.90
CA LEU A 72 7.50 1.29 -1.67
C LEU A 72 8.03 2.14 -0.52
N SER A 73 9.36 2.22 -0.35
CA SER A 73 9.96 3.05 0.70
C SER A 73 9.63 4.54 0.54
N LEU A 74 9.59 5.04 -0.68
CA LEU A 74 9.20 6.44 -0.96
C LEU A 74 7.69 6.67 -0.80
N GLN A 75 6.88 5.72 -1.27
CA GLN A 75 5.43 5.84 -1.23
C GLN A 75 4.88 5.81 0.20
N TYR A 76 5.49 5.01 1.08
CA TYR A 76 5.02 4.76 2.44
C TYR A 76 5.98 5.28 3.54
N ALA A 77 7.01 6.08 3.22
CA ALA A 77 8.01 6.57 4.18
C ALA A 77 7.40 7.21 5.43
N ASP A 78 6.38 8.05 5.25
CA ASP A 78 5.69 8.78 6.33
C ASP A 78 4.16 8.61 6.25
N LYS A 79 3.68 7.58 5.55
CA LYS A 79 2.26 7.35 5.33
C LYS A 79 1.84 6.01 5.90
N GLN A 80 0.76 6.06 6.66
CA GLN A 80 0.01 4.86 7.00
C GLN A 80 -1.11 4.67 6.00
N ILE A 81 -1.36 3.43 5.61
CA ILE A 81 -2.50 3.06 4.78
C ILE A 81 -3.69 2.96 5.72
N THR A 82 -4.71 3.74 5.45
CA THR A 82 -5.98 3.79 6.18
C THR A 82 -7.15 3.58 5.20
N ASP A 83 -8.37 3.66 5.69
CA ASP A 83 -9.60 3.57 4.88
C ASP A 83 -9.85 2.19 4.22
N ILE A 84 -9.24 1.14 4.77
CA ILE A 84 -9.53 -0.25 4.42
C ILE A 84 -10.48 -0.82 5.48
N PRO A 85 -11.56 -1.52 5.07
CA PRO A 85 -12.48 -2.16 6.00
C PRO A 85 -11.73 -3.04 7.01
N PHE A 86 -12.12 -3.00 8.28
CA PHE A 86 -11.52 -3.74 9.40
C PHE A 86 -10.05 -3.42 9.71
N ILE A 87 -9.37 -2.59 8.93
CA ILE A 87 -7.99 -2.17 9.19
C ILE A 87 -7.99 -0.76 9.79
N ALA A 88 -7.35 -0.60 10.95
CA ALA A 88 -7.12 0.69 11.58
C ALA A 88 -5.98 1.42 10.86
N SER A 89 -4.88 0.72 10.62
CA SER A 89 -3.77 1.23 9.81
C SER A 89 -2.85 0.11 9.35
N MET A 90 -2.10 0.34 8.27
CA MET A 90 -0.96 -0.48 7.87
C MET A 90 0.28 0.40 7.69
N SER A 91 1.44 -0.15 8.00
CA SER A 91 2.74 0.48 7.74
C SER A 91 3.65 -0.47 6.98
N VAL A 92 4.46 0.11 6.08
CA VAL A 92 5.39 -0.64 5.22
C VAL A 92 6.81 -0.27 5.60
N GLU A 93 7.61 -1.28 5.92
CA GLU A 93 9.02 -1.15 6.30
C GLU A 93 9.89 -1.95 5.32
N VAL A 94 10.84 -1.31 4.67
CA VAL A 94 11.79 -1.97 3.78
C VAL A 94 12.99 -2.44 4.60
N LEU A 95 13.15 -3.75 4.74
CA LEU A 95 14.25 -4.37 5.50
C LEU A 95 15.51 -4.52 4.66
N SER A 96 15.35 -4.81 3.37
CA SER A 96 16.45 -4.93 2.40
C SER A 96 15.95 -4.63 0.98
N PRO A 97 16.83 -4.51 -0.03
CA PRO A 97 16.41 -4.23 -1.41
C PRO A 97 15.39 -5.22 -1.98
N ASP A 98 15.30 -6.42 -1.45
CA ASP A 98 14.38 -7.47 -1.92
C ASP A 98 13.41 -7.98 -0.84
N THR A 99 13.37 -7.32 0.33
CA THR A 99 12.57 -7.77 1.48
C THR A 99 11.80 -6.62 2.10
N VAL A 100 10.49 -6.79 2.23
CA VAL A 100 9.56 -5.82 2.81
C VAL A 100 8.79 -6.47 3.94
N LYS A 101 8.50 -5.68 4.98
CA LYS A 101 7.66 -6.04 6.11
C LYS A 101 6.45 -5.11 6.15
N ILE A 102 5.26 -5.69 6.19
CA ILE A 102 3.99 -4.99 6.32
C ILE A 102 3.46 -5.27 7.72
N LYS A 103 3.27 -4.23 8.52
CA LYS A 103 2.63 -4.31 9.83
C LYS A 103 1.19 -3.86 9.69
N VAL A 104 0.27 -4.73 10.06
CA VAL A 104 -1.17 -4.49 10.00
C VAL A 104 -1.68 -4.27 11.41
N PHE A 105 -2.46 -3.22 11.61
CA PHE A 105 -3.19 -2.94 12.84
C PHE A 105 -4.68 -3.02 12.50
N GLU A 106 -5.32 -4.09 12.92
CA GLU A 106 -6.76 -4.27 12.68
C GLU A 106 -7.59 -3.56 13.74
N LYS A 107 -8.81 -3.17 13.36
CA LYS A 107 -9.80 -2.61 14.29
C LYS A 107 -10.24 -3.71 15.27
N THR A 108 -10.31 -3.38 16.54
CA THR A 108 -10.81 -4.31 17.56
C THR A 108 -12.33 -4.41 17.42
N LEU A 109 -12.85 -5.60 17.17
CA LEU A 109 -14.28 -5.85 17.06
C LEU A 109 -14.78 -6.55 18.32
N ALA A 110 -15.69 -5.91 19.07
CA ALA A 110 -16.35 -6.51 20.24
C ALA A 110 -17.58 -7.32 19.84
N GLY A 111 -18.29 -6.87 18.80
CA GLY A 111 -19.48 -7.51 18.30
C GLY A 111 -20.06 -6.80 17.10
N TYR A 112 -21.19 -7.32 16.62
CA TYR A 112 -21.98 -6.64 15.59
C TYR A 112 -23.48 -6.71 15.88
N VAL A 113 -24.21 -5.73 15.36
CA VAL A 113 -25.68 -5.74 15.27
C VAL A 113 -26.10 -5.71 13.80
N VAL A 114 -27.28 -6.23 13.53
CA VAL A 114 -27.89 -6.13 12.20
C VAL A 114 -28.84 -4.92 12.19
N TYR A 115 -28.61 -4.01 11.27
CA TYR A 115 -29.43 -2.82 11.10
C TYR A 115 -29.57 -2.48 9.61
N LEU A 116 -30.78 -2.35 9.11
CA LEU A 116 -31.10 -2.06 7.69
C LEU A 116 -30.38 -3.00 6.71
N ASP A 117 -30.41 -4.29 6.96
CA ASP A 117 -29.76 -5.36 6.16
C ASP A 117 -28.23 -5.21 6.05
N ARG A 118 -27.61 -4.52 7.01
CA ARG A 118 -26.17 -4.39 7.14
C ARG A 118 -25.69 -4.87 8.50
N TYR A 119 -24.42 -5.24 8.55
CA TYR A 119 -23.70 -5.61 9.76
C TYR A 119 -22.93 -4.41 10.26
N LEU A 120 -23.31 -3.87 11.42
CA LEU A 120 -22.62 -2.76 12.09
C LEU A 120 -21.71 -3.35 13.16
N TYR A 121 -20.43 -3.26 12.94
CA TYR A 121 -19.41 -3.72 13.89
C TYR A 121 -18.99 -2.58 14.80
N PHE A 122 -18.82 -2.90 16.07
CA PHE A 122 -18.42 -1.93 17.08
C PHE A 122 -17.30 -2.50 17.97
N ASP A 123 -16.52 -1.59 18.54
CA ASP A 123 -15.46 -1.90 19.48
C ASP A 123 -15.96 -2.08 20.92
N ASN A 124 -15.01 -2.28 21.86
CA ASN A 124 -15.33 -2.45 23.29
C ASN A 124 -15.90 -1.17 23.93
N GLU A 125 -15.78 -0.03 23.28
CA GLU A 125 -16.34 1.26 23.74
C GLU A 125 -17.73 1.52 23.14
N GLY A 126 -18.22 0.60 22.30
CA GLY A 126 -19.49 0.72 21.59
C GLY A 126 -19.44 1.65 20.37
N THR A 127 -18.24 2.05 19.94
CA THR A 127 -18.06 2.86 18.74
C THR A 127 -18.22 2.02 17.48
N VAL A 128 -19.04 2.47 16.53
CA VAL A 128 -19.22 1.80 15.24
C VAL A 128 -17.95 1.99 14.41
N VAL A 129 -17.18 0.91 14.24
CA VAL A 129 -15.89 0.92 13.55
C VAL A 129 -15.96 0.45 12.10
N GLU A 130 -17.05 -0.28 11.75
CA GLU A 130 -17.25 -0.77 10.39
C GLU A 130 -18.72 -1.02 10.09
N ILE A 131 -19.15 -0.79 8.84
CA ILE A 131 -20.49 -1.10 8.32
C ILE A 131 -20.33 -1.91 7.05
N SER A 132 -20.66 -3.19 7.10
CA SER A 132 -20.47 -4.13 5.99
C SER A 132 -21.79 -4.72 5.51
N GLY A 133 -21.87 -5.05 4.22
CA GLY A 133 -22.93 -5.88 3.65
C GLY A 133 -22.67 -7.38 3.80
N ILE A 134 -21.46 -7.75 4.21
CA ILE A 134 -21.03 -9.15 4.35
C ILE A 134 -20.71 -9.41 5.82
N LYS A 135 -21.15 -10.56 6.31
CA LYS A 135 -20.87 -10.98 7.68
C LYS A 135 -19.43 -11.46 7.82
N THR A 136 -18.75 -10.94 8.83
CA THR A 136 -17.42 -11.41 9.23
C THR A 136 -17.56 -12.58 10.19
N GLU A 137 -16.85 -13.66 9.92
CA GLU A 137 -16.82 -14.84 10.80
C GLU A 137 -16.06 -14.55 12.10
N GLY A 138 -16.41 -15.24 13.17
CA GLY A 138 -15.73 -15.13 14.47
C GLY A 138 -16.11 -13.91 15.31
N VAL A 139 -16.90 -12.98 14.80
CA VAL A 139 -17.42 -11.83 15.58
C VAL A 139 -18.78 -12.18 16.15
N PRO A 140 -19.05 -11.98 17.47
CA PRO A 140 -20.33 -12.31 18.09
C PRO A 140 -21.43 -11.32 17.66
N GLN A 141 -22.63 -11.86 17.44
CA GLN A 141 -23.82 -11.05 17.24
C GLN A 141 -24.40 -10.61 18.58
N ILE A 142 -24.65 -9.31 18.70
CA ILE A 142 -25.36 -8.73 19.84
C ILE A 142 -26.81 -8.47 19.41
N THR A 143 -27.76 -8.81 20.29
CA THR A 143 -29.18 -8.61 20.06
C THR A 143 -29.81 -7.89 21.25
N GLY A 144 -30.98 -7.31 21.06
CA GLY A 144 -31.71 -6.61 22.12
C GLY A 144 -31.27 -5.15 22.31
N LEU A 145 -30.44 -4.61 21.45
CA LEU A 145 -30.13 -3.18 21.45
C LEU A 145 -31.17 -2.42 20.64
N SER A 146 -31.68 -1.31 21.19
CA SER A 146 -32.59 -0.37 20.55
C SER A 146 -31.85 0.92 20.25
N PHE A 147 -31.87 1.37 18.99
CA PHE A 147 -31.26 2.63 18.54
C PHE A 147 -31.90 3.07 17.22
N ASP A 148 -31.99 4.39 17.01
CA ASP A 148 -32.64 4.98 15.83
C ASP A 148 -31.72 5.08 14.62
N HIS A 149 -30.43 5.30 14.86
CA HIS A 149 -29.44 5.54 13.81
C HIS A 149 -28.05 5.06 14.25
N ALA A 150 -27.18 4.85 13.27
CA ALA A 150 -25.77 4.56 13.52
C ALA A 150 -24.89 5.36 12.58
N VAL A 151 -23.77 5.86 13.08
CA VAL A 151 -22.82 6.65 12.32
C VAL A 151 -21.44 6.04 12.53
N LEU A 152 -20.72 5.81 11.41
CA LEU A 152 -19.35 5.32 11.44
C LEU A 152 -18.45 6.23 12.29
N ASN A 153 -17.58 5.63 13.08
CA ASN A 153 -16.66 6.29 14.00
C ASN A 153 -17.35 7.10 15.13
N LYS A 154 -18.60 6.74 15.46
CA LYS A 154 -19.32 7.29 16.61
C LYS A 154 -19.88 6.17 17.49
N PRO A 155 -20.05 6.43 18.79
CA PRO A 155 -20.75 5.49 19.67
C PRO A 155 -22.16 5.18 19.16
N LEU A 156 -22.56 3.90 19.27
CA LEU A 156 -23.90 3.48 18.97
C LEU A 156 -24.86 4.11 20.02
N PRO A 157 -25.88 4.90 19.60
CA PRO A 157 -26.78 5.58 20.53
C PRO A 157 -27.82 4.59 21.08
N VAL A 158 -27.39 3.72 21.98
CA VAL A 158 -28.27 2.71 22.62
C VAL A 158 -29.15 3.40 23.65
N GLU A 159 -30.46 3.24 23.53
CA GLU A 159 -31.40 3.67 24.56
C GLU A 159 -31.29 2.73 25.77
N ASP A 160 -31.07 3.30 26.97
CA ASP A 160 -31.16 2.55 28.21
C ASP A 160 -32.63 2.10 28.42
N THR A 161 -32.92 0.86 28.10
CA THR A 161 -34.15 0.23 28.49
C THR A 161 -34.00 -0.27 29.93
N ALA A 162 -34.09 0.64 30.89
CA ALA A 162 -34.25 0.29 32.30
C ALA A 162 -35.69 -0.02 32.65
#